data_3e04ac30e5682cbf784f1ef1e6f2b45c
#
_entry.id   3e04ac30e5682cbf784f1ef1e6f2b45c
#
_cell.length_a   1.000
_cell.length_b   1.000
_cell.length_c   1.000
_cell.angle_alpha   90.00
_cell.angle_beta   90.00
_cell.angle_gamma   90.00
#
_symmetry.space_group_name_H-M   'P 1'
#
loop_
_entity.id
_entity.type
_entity.pdbx_description
1 polymer ?
#
loop_
_entity_poly.entity_id
_entity_poly.type
_entity_poly.pdbx_seq_one_letter_code
_entity_poly.pdbx_strand_id
1 'polypeptide(L)'
;MILAEILFPLMCGAVTFFLVRSWLVSVILCCTASLGSLLAEMQRYIDRRYISDIVADLSDLCDNLIKLKESEVFPENEENLLSKLQHKMMKLVKILKQKNEVSKQEQENIKGLVSDISHQLKTPIANLKMYVAFLENTSISEEQRQEYIGIISLSVNRLIFLSESMIQISRLESGLIHLKPEMQSLNETVLTAIKNVFVKARNKGVEITYNSEEEIEICHDKRWTAEAIFNMLDNAVKYSPTESVIAVNVRRLGLFSAVDIIDKAQPISEEEQSKIFERFYRGKNSGKTEGIGIGLYLAREIAVKQNGYINLKCGENGNTFSIYIFNTNKTI
;
A
#
# COMPACT_ATOMS: atom_id res chain seq x y z
N MET A 1 10.44 -22.94 57.20
CA MET A 1 9.10 -22.32 57.37
C MET A 1 8.12 -23.29 58.04
N ILE A 2 7.99 -24.52 57.61
CA ILE A 2 7.12 -25.59 58.20
C ILE A 2 7.43 -25.86 59.70
N LEU A 3 8.72 -25.85 60.07
CA LEU A 3 9.15 -26.03 61.49
C LEU A 3 8.66 -24.89 62.43
N ALA A 4 8.58 -23.68 61.96
CA ALA A 4 8.10 -22.52 62.72
C ALA A 4 6.59 -22.59 62.95
N GLU A 5 5.82 -23.12 62.01
CA GLU A 5 4.38 -23.26 62.11
C GLU A 5 3.93 -24.40 63.02
N ILE A 6 4.77 -25.41 63.23
CA ILE A 6 4.52 -26.46 64.19
C ILE A 6 5.02 -26.02 65.59
N LEU A 7 6.13 -25.31 65.69
CA LEU A 7 6.68 -24.82 66.93
C LEU A 7 5.84 -23.73 67.58
N PHE A 8 5.18 -22.88 66.81
CA PHE A 8 4.36 -21.76 67.33
C PHE A 8 3.17 -22.21 68.18
N PRO A 9 2.31 -23.15 67.70
CA PRO A 9 1.23 -23.68 68.54
C PRO A 9 1.70 -24.39 69.79
N LEU A 10 2.80 -25.17 69.71
CA LEU A 10 3.40 -25.84 70.84
C LEU A 10 3.98 -24.88 71.87
N MET A 11 4.64 -23.80 71.44
CA MET A 11 5.09 -22.73 72.34
C MET A 11 3.92 -22.00 73.02
N CYS A 12 2.86 -21.66 72.26
CA CYS A 12 1.67 -21.06 72.82
C CYS A 12 1.02 -21.96 73.86
N GLY A 13 0.90 -23.28 73.61
CA GLY A 13 0.38 -24.25 74.55
C GLY A 13 1.24 -24.38 75.80
N ALA A 14 2.56 -24.36 75.71
CA ALA A 14 3.50 -24.43 76.85
C ALA A 14 3.47 -23.16 77.69
N VAL A 15 3.44 -21.96 77.07
CA VAL A 15 3.35 -20.67 77.81
C VAL A 15 2.02 -20.54 78.54
N THR A 16 0.92 -20.93 77.96
CA THR A 16 -0.40 -20.90 78.58
C THR A 16 -0.56 -21.92 79.71
N PHE A 17 0.05 -23.11 79.59
CA PHE A 17 0.10 -24.08 80.65
C PHE A 17 0.85 -23.54 81.88
N PHE A 18 1.95 -22.83 81.67
CA PHE A 18 2.71 -22.24 82.77
C PHE A 18 2.02 -21.06 83.46
N LEU A 19 1.22 -20.26 82.71
CA LEU A 19 0.52 -19.07 83.19
C LEU A 19 -0.82 -19.39 83.86
N VAL A 20 -1.62 -20.28 83.28
CA VAL A 20 -3.02 -20.53 83.71
C VAL A 20 -3.16 -21.78 84.55
N ARG A 21 -2.16 -22.68 84.59
CA ARG A 21 -2.11 -23.93 85.36
C ARG A 21 -3.27 -24.88 85.13
N SER A 22 -3.98 -24.70 83.98
CA SER A 22 -5.11 -25.53 83.54
C SER A 22 -4.79 -26.22 82.23
N TRP A 23 -4.65 -27.58 82.25
CA TRP A 23 -4.28 -28.36 81.11
C TRP A 23 -5.36 -28.29 79.99
N LEU A 24 -6.62 -28.21 80.34
CA LEU A 24 -7.73 -28.08 79.40
C LEU A 24 -7.65 -26.82 78.47
N VAL A 25 -7.38 -25.68 79.10
CA VAL A 25 -7.25 -24.39 78.38
C VAL A 25 -6.05 -24.40 77.45
N SER A 26 -4.94 -24.99 77.87
CA SER A 26 -3.73 -25.12 77.04
C SER A 26 -3.94 -26.01 75.85
N VAL A 27 -4.67 -27.12 76.00
CA VAL A 27 -5.02 -28.01 74.82
C VAL A 27 -5.94 -27.31 73.85
N ILE A 28 -6.96 -26.62 74.32
CA ILE A 28 -7.89 -25.88 73.46
C ILE A 28 -7.15 -24.80 72.65
N LEU A 29 -6.23 -24.04 73.31
CA LEU A 29 -5.44 -22.99 72.66
C LEU A 29 -4.44 -23.60 71.67
N CYS A 30 -3.84 -24.71 71.96
CA CYS A 30 -2.96 -25.44 71.05
C CYS A 30 -3.73 -25.94 69.81
N CYS A 31 -4.93 -26.51 70.00
CA CYS A 31 -5.78 -26.96 68.92
C CYS A 31 -6.27 -25.83 68.01
N THR A 32 -6.67 -24.69 68.61
CA THR A 32 -7.11 -23.51 67.82
C THR A 32 -5.95 -22.87 67.06
N ALA A 33 -4.76 -22.78 67.66
CA ALA A 33 -3.57 -22.29 66.98
C ALA A 33 -3.11 -23.23 65.82
N SER A 34 -3.20 -24.55 66.02
CA SER A 34 -2.91 -25.55 65.00
C SER A 34 -3.89 -25.50 63.84
N LEU A 35 -5.19 -25.32 64.13
CA LEU A 35 -6.23 -25.16 63.12
C LEU A 35 -6.01 -23.86 62.33
N GLY A 36 -5.67 -22.76 63.02
CA GLY A 36 -5.35 -21.49 62.37
C GLY A 36 -4.13 -21.57 61.42
N SER A 37 -3.07 -22.27 61.85
CA SER A 37 -1.89 -22.47 60.98
C SER A 37 -2.19 -23.34 59.76
N LEU A 38 -3.00 -24.38 59.94
CA LEU A 38 -3.45 -25.26 58.83
C LEU A 38 -4.29 -24.48 57.80
N LEU A 39 -5.21 -23.65 58.28
CA LEU A 39 -6.01 -22.79 57.38
C LEU A 39 -5.15 -21.77 56.62
N ALA A 40 -4.16 -21.17 57.29
CA ALA A 40 -3.23 -20.25 56.67
C ALA A 40 -2.33 -20.93 55.60
N GLU A 41 -1.90 -22.18 55.83
CA GLU A 41 -1.17 -22.96 54.82
C GLU A 41 -2.06 -23.33 53.64
N MET A 42 -3.27 -23.75 53.90
CA MET A 42 -4.25 -24.06 52.85
C MET A 42 -4.54 -22.83 52.00
N GLN A 43 -4.69 -21.65 52.60
CA GLN A 43 -4.88 -20.41 51.88
C GLN A 43 -3.66 -20.06 51.03
N ARG A 44 -2.45 -20.16 51.60
CA ARG A 44 -1.20 -19.94 50.85
C ARG A 44 -0.99 -20.92 49.69
N TYR A 45 -1.43 -22.17 49.86
CA TYR A 45 -1.39 -23.17 48.79
C TYR A 45 -2.33 -22.82 47.63
N ILE A 46 -3.58 -22.40 47.96
CA ILE A 46 -4.56 -21.94 46.97
C ILE A 46 -4.04 -20.70 46.23
N ASP A 47 -3.53 -19.70 46.96
CA ASP A 47 -3.02 -18.46 46.38
C ASP A 47 -1.81 -18.73 45.44
N ARG A 48 -0.90 -19.63 45.84
CA ARG A 48 0.25 -20.00 44.99
C ARG A 48 -0.19 -20.71 43.73
N ARG A 49 -1.16 -21.60 43.83
CA ARG A 49 -1.69 -22.33 42.67
C ARG A 49 -2.38 -21.36 41.72
N TYR A 50 -3.19 -20.47 42.22
CA TYR A 50 -3.87 -19.43 41.44
C TYR A 50 -2.90 -18.50 40.74
N ILE A 51 -1.84 -18.04 41.42
CA ILE A 51 -0.78 -17.23 40.80
C ILE A 51 -0.03 -18.00 39.72
N SER A 52 0.29 -19.29 39.96
CA SER A 52 0.97 -20.16 38.99
C SER A 52 0.15 -20.35 37.72
N ASP A 53 -1.17 -20.56 37.86
CA ASP A 53 -2.07 -20.72 36.72
C ASP A 53 -2.16 -19.43 35.89
N ILE A 54 -2.26 -18.26 36.55
CA ILE A 54 -2.23 -16.95 35.88
C ILE A 54 -0.92 -16.72 35.12
N VAL A 55 0.22 -17.06 35.72
CA VAL A 55 1.53 -16.89 35.07
C VAL A 55 1.64 -17.81 33.85
N ALA A 56 1.15 -19.03 33.93
CA ALA A 56 1.13 -19.97 32.81
C ALA A 56 0.26 -19.42 31.66
N ASP A 57 -0.96 -18.95 31.96
CA ASP A 57 -1.87 -18.36 30.98
C ASP A 57 -1.29 -17.10 30.33
N LEU A 58 -0.60 -16.25 31.11
CA LEU A 58 0.12 -15.06 30.57
C LEU A 58 1.29 -15.47 29.68
N SER A 59 2.01 -16.55 30.03
CA SER A 59 3.07 -17.09 29.18
C SER A 59 2.53 -17.59 27.85
N ASP A 60 1.41 -18.31 27.87
CA ASP A 60 0.74 -18.79 26.65
C ASP A 60 0.22 -17.65 25.77
N LEU A 61 -0.30 -16.59 26.40
CA LEU A 61 -0.67 -15.36 25.67
C LEU A 61 0.53 -14.73 24.98
N CYS A 62 1.68 -14.64 25.67
CA CYS A 62 2.90 -14.10 25.10
C CYS A 62 3.41 -14.97 23.94
N ASP A 63 3.38 -16.28 24.07
CA ASP A 63 3.78 -17.23 23.02
C ASP A 63 2.87 -17.13 21.78
N ASN A 64 1.59 -16.98 21.98
CA ASN A 64 0.63 -16.76 20.91
C ASN A 64 0.86 -15.43 20.19
N LEU A 65 1.23 -14.39 20.94
CA LEU A 65 1.58 -13.06 20.41
C LEU A 65 2.84 -13.13 19.54
N ILE A 66 3.87 -13.85 20.00
CA ILE A 66 5.12 -14.07 19.23
C ILE A 66 4.81 -14.82 17.92
N LYS A 67 3.92 -15.79 17.94
CA LYS A 67 3.52 -16.58 16.77
C LYS A 67 2.45 -15.87 15.92
N LEU A 68 2.03 -14.67 16.30
CA LEU A 68 0.93 -13.91 15.67
C LEU A 68 -0.37 -14.73 15.55
N LYS A 69 -0.65 -15.61 16.52
CA LYS A 69 -1.88 -16.41 16.57
C LYS A 69 -2.95 -15.66 17.38
N GLU A 70 -4.15 -15.63 16.83
CA GLU A 70 -5.33 -15.17 17.56
C GLU A 70 -5.92 -16.39 18.31
N SER A 71 -5.69 -16.46 19.62
CA SER A 71 -6.31 -17.47 20.50
C SER A 71 -6.78 -16.80 21.77
N GLU A 72 -7.98 -17.17 22.20
CA GLU A 72 -8.54 -16.76 23.48
C GLU A 72 -8.05 -17.72 24.57
N VAL A 73 -7.44 -17.17 25.61
CA VAL A 73 -6.92 -17.92 26.77
C VAL A 73 -7.83 -17.71 27.99
N PHE A 74 -8.44 -16.52 28.09
CA PHE A 74 -9.38 -16.20 29.17
C PHE A 74 -10.82 -16.05 28.65
N PRO A 75 -11.85 -16.41 29.43
CA PRO A 75 -13.24 -16.25 29.04
C PRO A 75 -13.60 -14.79 28.81
N GLU A 76 -14.28 -14.48 27.69
CA GLU A 76 -14.67 -13.09 27.33
C GLU A 76 -15.65 -12.46 28.34
N ASN A 77 -16.39 -13.24 29.13
CA ASN A 77 -17.50 -12.78 29.94
C ASN A 77 -17.13 -12.31 31.36
N GLU A 78 -15.87 -12.35 31.74
CA GLU A 78 -15.44 -11.82 33.02
C GLU A 78 -14.86 -10.41 32.87
N GLU A 79 -15.44 -9.44 33.57
CA GLU A 79 -14.86 -8.08 33.71
C GLU A 79 -13.58 -8.11 34.58
N ASN A 80 -12.64 -8.94 34.21
CA ASN A 80 -11.38 -9.11 34.91
C ASN A 80 -10.25 -8.35 34.19
N LEU A 81 -9.26 -7.92 34.96
CA LEU A 81 -8.08 -7.21 34.44
C LEU A 81 -7.38 -8.04 33.34
N LEU A 82 -7.38 -9.36 33.48
CA LEU A 82 -6.78 -10.31 32.56
C LEU A 82 -7.50 -10.35 31.20
N SER A 83 -8.84 -10.34 31.18
CA SER A 83 -9.63 -10.28 29.94
C SER A 83 -9.40 -8.97 29.19
N LYS A 84 -9.28 -7.84 29.91
CA LYS A 84 -8.92 -6.54 29.32
C LYS A 84 -7.51 -6.55 28.73
N LEU A 85 -6.56 -7.23 29.37
CA LEU A 85 -5.19 -7.40 28.87
C LEU A 85 -5.19 -8.26 27.60
N GLN A 86 -5.89 -9.40 27.60
CA GLN A 86 -6.06 -10.27 26.44
C GLN A 86 -6.63 -9.49 25.26
N HIS A 87 -7.70 -8.72 25.44
CA HIS A 87 -8.29 -7.92 24.37
C HIS A 87 -7.31 -6.90 23.78
N LYS A 88 -6.52 -6.23 24.62
CA LYS A 88 -5.47 -5.31 24.15
C LYS A 88 -4.37 -6.05 23.38
N MET A 89 -3.95 -7.22 23.83
CA MET A 89 -2.96 -8.05 23.15
C MET A 89 -3.47 -8.56 21.81
N MET A 90 -4.72 -9.03 21.73
CA MET A 90 -5.33 -9.44 20.46
C MET A 90 -5.42 -8.29 19.46
N LYS A 91 -5.74 -7.07 19.93
CA LYS A 91 -5.70 -5.88 19.09
C LYS A 91 -4.30 -5.58 18.56
N LEU A 92 -3.26 -5.75 19.39
CA LEU A 92 -1.86 -5.61 18.95
C LEU A 92 -1.48 -6.67 17.91
N VAL A 93 -1.84 -7.93 18.12
CA VAL A 93 -1.62 -9.02 17.13
C VAL A 93 -2.24 -8.66 15.79
N LYS A 94 -3.49 -8.20 15.81
CA LYS A 94 -4.20 -7.79 14.58
C LYS A 94 -3.48 -6.64 13.85
N ILE A 95 -3.03 -5.62 14.60
CA ILE A 95 -2.27 -4.50 14.03
C ILE A 95 -0.93 -4.98 13.46
N LEU A 96 -0.21 -5.86 14.18
CA LEU A 96 1.07 -6.40 13.73
C LEU A 96 0.91 -7.29 12.50
N LYS A 97 -0.11 -8.16 12.45
CA LYS A 97 -0.43 -8.95 11.26
C LYS A 97 -0.69 -8.06 10.06
N GLN A 98 -1.55 -7.05 10.22
CA GLN A 98 -1.89 -6.13 9.16
C GLN A 98 -0.65 -5.37 8.65
N LYS A 99 0.22 -4.91 9.55
CA LYS A 99 1.49 -4.27 9.17
C LYS A 99 2.43 -5.24 8.45
N ASN A 100 2.50 -6.48 8.90
CA ASN A 100 3.35 -7.49 8.27
C ASN A 100 2.86 -7.87 6.87
N GLU A 101 1.53 -7.99 6.69
CA GLU A 101 0.92 -8.20 5.38
C GLU A 101 1.19 -7.04 4.42
N VAL A 102 1.02 -5.79 4.88
CA VAL A 102 1.35 -4.59 4.08
C VAL A 102 2.83 -4.59 3.70
N SER A 103 3.72 -4.83 4.67
CA SER A 103 5.18 -4.87 4.40
C SER A 103 5.57 -5.99 3.43
N LYS A 104 4.92 -7.16 3.53
CA LYS A 104 5.14 -8.27 2.60
C LYS A 104 4.65 -7.90 1.20
N GLN A 105 3.49 -7.27 1.08
CA GLN A 105 2.95 -6.79 -0.18
C GLN A 105 3.87 -5.75 -0.84
N GLU A 106 4.39 -4.81 -0.04
CA GLU A 106 5.37 -3.83 -0.51
C GLU A 106 6.65 -4.51 -1.03
N GLN A 107 7.15 -5.52 -0.32
CA GLN A 107 8.33 -6.26 -0.74
C GLN A 107 8.10 -7.05 -2.03
N GLU A 108 6.92 -7.66 -2.20
CA GLU A 108 6.54 -8.35 -3.44
C GLU A 108 6.40 -7.36 -4.60
N ASN A 109 5.82 -6.19 -4.37
CA ASN A 109 5.72 -5.12 -5.35
C ASN A 109 7.11 -4.63 -5.82
N ILE A 110 8.06 -4.45 -4.89
CA ILE A 110 9.44 -4.06 -5.21
C ILE A 110 10.13 -5.16 -6.02
N LYS A 111 9.99 -6.43 -5.65
CA LYS A 111 10.56 -7.56 -6.42
C LYS A 111 10.00 -7.61 -7.83
N GLY A 112 8.68 -7.43 -7.99
CA GLY A 112 8.03 -7.35 -9.29
C GLY A 112 8.61 -6.20 -10.13
N LEU A 113 8.70 -5.00 -9.53
CA LEU A 113 9.27 -3.83 -10.18
C LEU A 113 10.71 -4.07 -10.69
N VAL A 114 11.59 -4.63 -9.84
CA VAL A 114 12.98 -4.94 -10.23
C VAL A 114 13.03 -5.96 -11.37
N SER A 115 12.18 -6.96 -11.36
CA SER A 115 12.08 -7.96 -12.44
C SER A 115 11.66 -7.30 -13.75
N ASP A 116 10.60 -6.50 -13.72
CA ASP A 116 10.06 -5.80 -14.91
C ASP A 116 11.10 -4.86 -15.52
N ILE A 117 11.79 -4.10 -14.66
CA ILE A 117 12.89 -3.22 -15.04
C ILE A 117 13.97 -4.00 -15.79
N SER A 118 14.40 -5.11 -15.21
CA SER A 118 15.46 -5.95 -15.77
C SER A 118 15.09 -6.44 -17.18
N HIS A 119 13.84 -6.84 -17.37
CA HIS A 119 13.33 -7.25 -18.66
C HIS A 119 13.29 -6.09 -19.68
N GLN A 120 12.83 -4.90 -19.25
CA GLN A 120 12.73 -3.74 -20.15
C GLN A 120 14.09 -3.13 -20.50
N LEU A 121 15.11 -3.26 -19.65
CA LEU A 121 16.49 -2.85 -19.93
C LEU A 121 17.21 -3.80 -20.88
N LYS A 122 16.97 -5.11 -20.76
CA LYS A 122 17.68 -6.14 -21.53
C LYS A 122 17.57 -5.92 -23.04
N THR A 123 16.38 -5.59 -23.54
CA THR A 123 16.12 -5.43 -24.98
C THR A 123 16.88 -4.25 -25.60
N PRO A 124 16.77 -2.99 -25.11
CA PRO A 124 17.49 -1.87 -25.69
C PRO A 124 19.02 -2.03 -25.54
N ILE A 125 19.52 -2.60 -24.44
CA ILE A 125 20.95 -2.86 -24.25
C ILE A 125 21.45 -3.90 -25.24
N ALA A 126 20.67 -4.97 -25.49
CA ALA A 126 21.04 -5.98 -26.50
C ALA A 126 21.08 -5.37 -27.93
N ASN A 127 20.11 -4.53 -28.28
CA ASN A 127 20.10 -3.81 -29.54
C ASN A 127 21.31 -2.89 -29.66
N LEU A 128 21.61 -2.09 -28.63
CA LEU A 128 22.81 -1.24 -28.63
C LEU A 128 24.08 -2.05 -28.89
N LYS A 129 24.28 -3.15 -28.16
CA LYS A 129 25.45 -4.01 -28.31
C LYS A 129 25.56 -4.59 -29.70
N MET A 130 24.46 -5.05 -30.28
CA MET A 130 24.39 -5.67 -31.60
C MET A 130 24.70 -4.65 -32.71
N TYR A 131 24.01 -3.49 -32.71
CA TYR A 131 24.16 -2.51 -33.77
C TYR A 131 25.48 -1.75 -33.68
N VAL A 132 26.08 -1.57 -32.51
CA VAL A 132 27.45 -1.07 -32.36
C VAL A 132 28.43 -2.05 -32.99
N ALA A 133 28.32 -3.36 -32.72
CA ALA A 133 29.18 -4.37 -33.37
C ALA A 133 29.01 -4.41 -34.92
N PHE A 134 27.78 -4.16 -35.41
CA PHE A 134 27.60 -4.04 -36.88
C PHE A 134 28.26 -2.80 -37.48
N LEU A 135 28.29 -1.67 -36.72
CA LEU A 135 28.99 -0.46 -37.17
C LEU A 135 30.53 -0.60 -37.21
N GLU A 136 31.09 -1.53 -36.46
CA GLU A 136 32.53 -1.86 -36.51
C GLU A 136 32.93 -2.57 -37.82
N ASN A 137 31.96 -3.13 -38.52
CA ASN A 137 32.21 -3.76 -39.83
C ASN A 137 32.41 -2.69 -40.93
N THR A 138 33.58 -2.67 -41.53
CA THR A 138 33.97 -1.71 -42.53
C THR A 138 33.28 -1.89 -43.92
N SER A 139 32.55 -3.01 -44.10
CA SER A 139 31.93 -3.37 -45.39
C SER A 139 30.46 -3.00 -45.50
N ILE A 140 29.90 -2.19 -44.56
CA ILE A 140 28.50 -1.77 -44.58
C ILE A 140 28.28 -0.56 -45.47
N SER A 141 27.10 -0.48 -46.12
CA SER A 141 26.74 0.68 -46.93
C SER A 141 26.41 1.90 -46.04
N GLU A 142 26.43 3.11 -46.62
CA GLU A 142 26.08 4.33 -45.89
C GLU A 142 24.61 4.32 -45.42
N GLU A 143 23.70 3.73 -46.23
CA GLU A 143 22.29 3.56 -45.85
C GLU A 143 22.16 2.65 -44.62
N GLN A 144 22.88 1.52 -44.62
CA GLN A 144 22.89 0.61 -43.44
C GLN A 144 23.50 1.28 -42.22
N ARG A 145 24.53 2.09 -42.40
CA ARG A 145 25.13 2.88 -41.29
C ARG A 145 24.13 3.83 -40.67
N GLN A 146 23.40 4.58 -41.49
CA GLN A 146 22.36 5.51 -41.04
C GLN A 146 21.21 4.78 -40.33
N GLU A 147 20.78 3.63 -40.88
CA GLU A 147 19.77 2.80 -40.25
C GLU A 147 20.20 2.33 -38.84
N TYR A 148 21.43 1.81 -38.69
CA TYR A 148 21.95 1.32 -37.43
C TYR A 148 22.09 2.46 -36.37
N ILE A 149 22.57 3.64 -36.79
CA ILE A 149 22.61 4.83 -35.94
C ILE A 149 21.21 5.22 -35.49
N GLY A 150 20.21 5.15 -36.39
CA GLY A 150 18.81 5.39 -36.04
C GLY A 150 18.28 4.44 -34.95
N ILE A 151 18.58 3.13 -35.08
CA ILE A 151 18.15 2.12 -34.08
C ILE A 151 18.88 2.32 -32.76
N ILE A 152 20.17 2.67 -32.78
CA ILE A 152 20.93 3.03 -31.57
C ILE A 152 20.29 4.24 -30.87
N SER A 153 19.99 5.30 -31.63
CA SER A 153 19.34 6.50 -31.09
C SER A 153 17.97 6.19 -30.44
N LEU A 154 17.14 5.39 -31.12
CA LEU A 154 15.86 4.92 -30.54
C LEU A 154 16.06 4.13 -29.26
N SER A 155 17.08 3.27 -29.18
CA SER A 155 17.39 2.45 -28.00
C SER A 155 17.85 3.32 -26.84
N VAL A 156 18.67 4.34 -27.09
CA VAL A 156 19.10 5.33 -26.08
C VAL A 156 17.90 6.12 -25.56
N ASN A 157 17.06 6.66 -26.43
CA ASN A 157 15.86 7.41 -26.04
C ASN A 157 14.92 6.54 -25.19
N ARG A 158 14.79 5.26 -25.52
CA ARG A 158 14.01 4.31 -24.72
C ARG A 158 14.59 4.11 -23.33
N LEU A 159 15.92 4.04 -23.18
CA LEU A 159 16.59 3.94 -21.89
C LEU A 159 16.43 5.20 -21.04
N ILE A 160 16.53 6.38 -21.66
CA ILE A 160 16.30 7.67 -20.97
C ILE A 160 14.87 7.70 -20.44
N PHE A 161 13.88 7.44 -21.28
CA PHE A 161 12.47 7.43 -20.87
C PHE A 161 12.20 6.41 -19.77
N LEU A 162 12.80 5.21 -19.85
CA LEU A 162 12.68 4.19 -18.81
C LEU A 162 13.24 4.70 -17.47
N SER A 163 14.42 5.32 -17.50
CA SER A 163 15.07 5.89 -16.31
C SER A 163 14.21 6.98 -15.66
N GLU A 164 13.70 7.93 -16.44
CA GLU A 164 12.81 8.99 -15.96
C GLU A 164 11.52 8.44 -15.33
N SER A 165 10.89 7.48 -16.02
CA SER A 165 9.68 6.82 -15.51
C SER A 165 9.92 6.07 -14.21
N MET A 166 11.09 5.44 -14.05
CA MET A 166 11.49 4.78 -12.80
C MET A 166 11.67 5.75 -11.65
N ILE A 167 12.28 6.90 -11.91
CA ILE A 167 12.43 7.94 -10.90
C ILE A 167 11.05 8.42 -10.44
N GLN A 168 10.10 8.58 -11.36
CA GLN A 168 8.73 8.98 -11.04
C GLN A 168 8.00 7.90 -10.21
N ILE A 169 8.07 6.63 -10.62
CA ILE A 169 7.47 5.51 -9.88
C ILE A 169 8.10 5.37 -8.49
N SER A 170 9.44 5.38 -8.42
CA SER A 170 10.15 5.27 -7.13
C SER A 170 9.76 6.38 -6.16
N ARG A 171 9.61 7.61 -6.64
CA ARG A 171 9.15 8.74 -5.83
C ARG A 171 7.70 8.56 -5.38
N LEU A 172 6.82 8.02 -6.21
CA LEU A 172 5.42 7.74 -5.88
C LEU A 172 5.29 6.60 -4.86
N GLU A 173 6.00 5.49 -5.05
CA GLU A 173 5.90 4.30 -4.19
C GLU A 173 6.58 4.49 -2.84
N SER A 174 7.74 5.15 -2.79
CA SER A 174 8.49 5.36 -1.53
C SER A 174 7.83 6.35 -0.56
N GLY A 175 6.68 6.93 -0.91
CA GLY A 175 6.04 7.96 -0.10
C GLY A 175 6.83 9.28 -0.02
N LEU A 176 7.95 9.38 -0.76
CA LEU A 176 8.78 10.60 -0.83
C LEU A 176 8.06 11.74 -1.55
N ILE A 177 7.04 11.41 -2.35
CA ILE A 177 6.17 12.45 -2.92
C ILE A 177 5.14 12.82 -1.86
N HIS A 178 5.40 13.92 -1.20
CA HIS A 178 4.38 14.62 -0.47
C HIS A 178 3.57 15.43 -1.49
N LEU A 179 2.40 14.90 -1.85
CA LEU A 179 1.43 15.68 -2.61
C LEU A 179 1.13 16.96 -1.83
N LYS A 180 1.05 18.07 -2.55
CA LYS A 180 0.67 19.37 -1.99
C LYS A 180 -0.68 19.78 -2.58
N PRO A 181 -1.77 19.17 -2.07
CA PRO A 181 -3.10 19.54 -2.55
C PRO A 181 -3.43 20.95 -2.07
N GLU A 182 -3.75 21.83 -3.00
CA GLU A 182 -4.17 23.20 -2.76
C GLU A 182 -5.45 23.47 -3.56
N MET A 183 -6.26 24.43 -3.10
CA MET A 183 -7.43 24.91 -3.87
C MET A 183 -6.95 25.61 -5.13
N GLN A 184 -7.21 24.98 -6.28
CA GLN A 184 -6.74 25.46 -7.59
C GLN A 184 -7.74 25.11 -8.68
N SER A 185 -7.68 25.86 -9.79
CA SER A 185 -8.50 25.61 -10.96
C SER A 185 -8.11 24.30 -11.66
N LEU A 186 -9.05 23.37 -11.73
CA LEU A 186 -8.91 22.14 -12.50
C LEU A 186 -8.82 22.44 -14.01
N ASN A 187 -9.54 23.44 -14.47
CA ASN A 187 -9.51 23.89 -15.86
C ASN A 187 -8.10 24.29 -16.30
N GLU A 188 -7.40 25.10 -15.50
CA GLU A 188 -6.01 25.46 -15.77
C GLU A 188 -5.06 24.27 -15.76
N THR A 189 -5.30 23.32 -14.86
CA THR A 189 -4.52 22.08 -14.76
C THR A 189 -4.66 21.23 -16.03
N VAL A 190 -5.88 21.09 -16.54
CA VAL A 190 -6.19 20.40 -17.80
C VAL A 190 -5.54 21.11 -18.99
N LEU A 191 -5.67 22.44 -19.06
CA LEU A 191 -5.04 23.22 -20.13
C LEU A 191 -3.50 23.11 -20.11
N THR A 192 -2.89 22.98 -18.95
CA THR A 192 -1.45 22.71 -18.82
C THR A 192 -1.08 21.37 -19.43
N ALA A 193 -1.86 20.30 -19.16
CA ALA A 193 -1.64 18.99 -19.75
C ALA A 193 -1.83 19.00 -21.28
N ILE A 194 -2.86 19.70 -21.77
CA ILE A 194 -3.10 19.87 -23.22
C ILE A 194 -1.92 20.58 -23.89
N LYS A 195 -1.41 21.66 -23.30
CA LYS A 195 -0.23 22.36 -23.83
C LYS A 195 0.98 21.44 -23.97
N ASN A 196 1.21 20.57 -23.01
CA ASN A 196 2.35 19.64 -23.00
C ASN A 196 2.28 18.59 -24.11
N VAL A 197 1.07 18.17 -24.52
CA VAL A 197 0.89 17.19 -25.59
C VAL A 197 0.67 17.80 -26.96
N PHE A 198 0.41 19.10 -27.02
CA PHE A 198 -0.02 19.82 -28.24
C PHE A 198 0.90 19.61 -29.44
N VAL A 199 2.22 19.71 -29.24
CA VAL A 199 3.20 19.53 -30.33
C VAL A 199 3.13 18.11 -30.91
N LYS A 200 2.99 17.10 -30.05
CA LYS A 200 2.85 15.70 -30.49
C LYS A 200 1.55 15.47 -31.26
N ALA A 201 0.44 16.02 -30.76
CA ALA A 201 -0.86 15.94 -31.42
C ALA A 201 -0.81 16.59 -32.81
N ARG A 202 -0.28 17.79 -32.89
CA ARG A 202 -0.12 18.53 -34.16
C ARG A 202 0.77 17.78 -35.18
N ASN A 203 1.88 17.22 -34.73
CA ASN A 203 2.77 16.46 -35.61
C ASN A 203 2.12 15.19 -36.18
N LYS A 204 1.14 14.64 -35.46
CA LYS A 204 0.34 13.49 -35.89
C LYS A 204 -0.94 13.89 -36.67
N GLY A 205 -1.24 15.19 -36.76
CA GLY A 205 -2.50 15.66 -37.38
C GLY A 205 -3.75 15.39 -36.51
N VAL A 206 -3.58 15.25 -35.19
CA VAL A 206 -4.68 15.03 -34.24
C VAL A 206 -5.08 16.36 -33.64
N GLU A 207 -6.36 16.70 -33.72
CA GLU A 207 -6.95 17.88 -33.09
C GLU A 207 -7.39 17.58 -31.65
N ILE A 208 -7.19 18.52 -30.75
CA ILE A 208 -7.68 18.41 -29.35
C ILE A 208 -8.70 19.49 -29.10
N THR A 209 -9.92 19.12 -28.82
CA THR A 209 -11.01 20.02 -28.41
C THR A 209 -11.16 20.01 -26.89
N TYR A 210 -11.35 21.20 -26.31
CA TYR A 210 -11.55 21.36 -24.89
C TYR A 210 -12.94 21.95 -24.63
N ASN A 211 -13.68 21.35 -23.70
CA ASN A 211 -15.00 21.81 -23.29
C ASN A 211 -15.14 21.75 -21.78
N SER A 212 -15.63 22.82 -21.20
CA SER A 212 -16.00 22.93 -19.78
C SER A 212 -17.16 23.89 -19.64
N GLU A 213 -18.21 23.49 -18.94
CA GLU A 213 -19.39 24.33 -18.72
C GLU A 213 -19.16 25.41 -17.66
N GLU A 214 -18.23 25.16 -16.71
CA GLU A 214 -17.93 26.07 -15.61
C GLU A 214 -16.45 26.03 -15.23
N GLU A 215 -16.00 27.01 -14.50
CA GLU A 215 -14.68 26.96 -13.83
C GLU A 215 -14.81 26.15 -12.55
N ILE A 216 -13.95 25.12 -12.41
CA ILE A 216 -14.00 24.18 -11.31
C ILE A 216 -12.77 24.34 -10.44
N GLU A 217 -12.97 24.86 -9.24
CA GLU A 217 -11.95 24.89 -8.20
C GLU A 217 -12.11 23.69 -7.28
N ILE A 218 -11.03 22.93 -7.08
CA ILE A 218 -10.95 21.78 -6.17
C ILE A 218 -9.57 21.70 -5.51
N CYS A 219 -9.52 21.02 -4.37
CA CYS A 219 -8.27 20.76 -3.68
C CYS A 219 -7.52 19.61 -4.35
N HIS A 220 -6.44 19.92 -5.09
CA HIS A 220 -5.63 18.92 -5.78
C HIS A 220 -4.19 19.41 -5.94
N ASP A 221 -3.26 18.49 -6.19
CA ASP A 221 -1.90 18.81 -6.59
C ASP A 221 -1.86 19.09 -8.10
N LYS A 222 -1.75 20.37 -8.47
CA LYS A 222 -1.76 20.83 -9.88
C LYS A 222 -0.73 20.12 -10.75
N ARG A 223 0.49 19.94 -10.23
CA ARG A 223 1.59 19.33 -10.99
C ARG A 223 1.32 17.85 -11.27
N TRP A 224 0.98 17.09 -10.23
CA TRP A 224 0.74 15.66 -10.38
C TRP A 224 -0.55 15.36 -11.12
N THR A 225 -1.59 16.15 -10.93
CA THR A 225 -2.84 16.00 -11.70
C THR A 225 -2.62 16.31 -13.18
N ALA A 226 -1.86 17.37 -13.50
CA ALA A 226 -1.48 17.67 -14.88
C ALA A 226 -0.67 16.52 -15.51
N GLU A 227 0.24 15.89 -14.75
CA GLU A 227 1.02 14.73 -15.20
C GLU A 227 0.11 13.51 -15.48
N ALA A 228 -0.87 13.23 -14.61
CA ALA A 228 -1.83 12.15 -14.83
C ALA A 228 -2.65 12.37 -16.11
N ILE A 229 -3.17 13.58 -16.30
CA ILE A 229 -3.94 13.95 -17.49
C ILE A 229 -3.07 13.92 -18.73
N PHE A 230 -1.82 14.39 -18.65
CA PHE A 230 -0.85 14.32 -19.74
C PHE A 230 -0.60 12.88 -20.19
N ASN A 231 -0.39 11.95 -19.27
CA ASN A 231 -0.18 10.54 -19.60
C ASN A 231 -1.40 9.90 -20.29
N MET A 232 -2.60 10.29 -19.89
CA MET A 232 -3.84 9.84 -20.56
C MET A 232 -3.97 10.46 -21.96
N LEU A 233 -3.69 11.76 -22.10
CA LEU A 233 -3.71 12.47 -23.40
C LEU A 233 -2.62 11.96 -24.36
N ASP A 234 -1.40 11.75 -23.88
CA ASP A 234 -0.31 11.20 -24.68
C ASP A 234 -0.68 9.81 -25.22
N ASN A 235 -1.37 9.00 -24.41
CA ASN A 235 -1.90 7.72 -24.82
C ASN A 235 -3.00 7.87 -25.89
N ALA A 236 -3.96 8.77 -25.68
CA ALA A 236 -5.01 9.07 -26.64
C ALA A 236 -4.42 9.53 -28.00
N VAL A 237 -3.44 10.46 -27.98
CA VAL A 237 -2.75 10.91 -29.19
C VAL A 237 -2.00 9.76 -29.89
N LYS A 238 -1.31 8.91 -29.12
CA LYS A 238 -0.55 7.77 -29.69
C LYS A 238 -1.42 6.78 -30.45
N TYR A 239 -2.58 6.44 -29.92
CA TYR A 239 -3.43 5.37 -30.46
C TYR A 239 -4.56 5.85 -31.36
N SER A 240 -4.95 7.13 -31.33
CA SER A 240 -5.92 7.69 -32.27
C SER A 240 -5.39 7.67 -33.72
N PRO A 241 -6.26 7.49 -34.70
CA PRO A 241 -5.89 7.66 -36.10
C PRO A 241 -5.39 9.07 -36.41
N THR A 242 -4.63 9.22 -37.51
CA THR A 242 -4.32 10.55 -38.04
C THR A 242 -5.61 11.28 -38.45
N GLU A 243 -5.61 12.61 -38.39
CA GLU A 243 -6.75 13.47 -38.73
C GLU A 243 -8.00 13.20 -37.87
N SER A 244 -7.80 12.69 -36.66
CA SER A 244 -8.88 12.47 -35.69
C SER A 244 -8.96 13.59 -34.65
N VAL A 245 -10.08 13.62 -33.92
CA VAL A 245 -10.33 14.60 -32.86
C VAL A 245 -10.38 13.89 -31.51
N ILE A 246 -9.62 14.39 -30.53
CA ILE A 246 -9.71 13.99 -29.13
C ILE A 246 -10.48 15.07 -28.38
N ALA A 247 -11.58 14.69 -27.72
CA ALA A 247 -12.36 15.62 -26.93
C ALA A 247 -11.99 15.51 -25.44
N VAL A 248 -11.74 16.66 -24.82
CA VAL A 248 -11.44 16.77 -23.39
C VAL A 248 -12.59 17.54 -22.72
N ASN A 249 -13.36 16.86 -21.89
CA ASN A 249 -14.48 17.45 -21.17
C ASN A 249 -14.21 17.50 -19.67
N VAL A 250 -14.46 18.65 -19.04
CA VAL A 250 -14.34 18.83 -17.59
C VAL A 250 -15.74 19.01 -17.02
N ARG A 251 -16.08 18.20 -15.99
CA ARG A 251 -17.43 18.18 -15.41
C ARG A 251 -17.39 18.10 -13.89
N ARG A 252 -18.30 18.79 -13.23
CA ARG A 252 -18.53 18.62 -11.79
C ARG A 252 -19.64 17.58 -11.56
N LEU A 253 -19.37 16.60 -10.70
CA LEU A 253 -20.26 15.48 -10.42
C LEU A 253 -20.40 15.28 -8.89
N GLY A 254 -21.21 16.11 -8.24
CA GLY A 254 -21.45 15.99 -6.80
C GLY A 254 -20.16 15.95 -5.97
N LEU A 255 -19.80 14.76 -5.48
CA LEU A 255 -18.60 14.53 -4.66
C LEU A 255 -17.29 14.50 -5.47
N PHE A 256 -17.34 14.42 -6.79
CA PHE A 256 -16.17 14.35 -7.66
C PHE A 256 -16.23 15.41 -8.75
N SER A 257 -15.07 15.78 -9.25
CA SER A 257 -14.93 16.41 -10.56
C SER A 257 -14.26 15.42 -11.49
N ALA A 258 -14.70 15.39 -12.74
CA ALA A 258 -14.20 14.45 -13.72
C ALA A 258 -13.57 15.17 -14.92
N VAL A 259 -12.48 14.62 -15.43
CA VAL A 259 -11.89 15.00 -16.72
C VAL A 259 -12.00 13.79 -17.62
N ASP A 260 -12.83 13.89 -18.67
CA ASP A 260 -13.02 12.85 -19.66
C ASP A 260 -12.17 13.13 -20.89
N ILE A 261 -11.38 12.15 -21.30
CA ILE A 261 -10.58 12.17 -22.52
C ILE A 261 -11.18 11.13 -23.47
N ILE A 262 -11.80 11.60 -24.54
CA ILE A 262 -12.52 10.79 -25.53
C ILE A 262 -11.67 10.71 -26.78
N ASP A 263 -11.15 9.53 -27.06
CA ASP A 263 -10.33 9.25 -28.23
C ASP A 263 -11.12 8.53 -29.35
N LYS A 264 -10.50 8.37 -30.51
CA LYS A 264 -11.01 7.62 -31.66
C LYS A 264 -10.17 6.37 -31.95
N ALA A 265 -9.42 5.89 -30.95
CA ALA A 265 -8.66 4.67 -31.04
C ALA A 265 -9.57 3.43 -31.14
N GLN A 266 -9.01 2.32 -31.58
CA GLN A 266 -9.75 1.06 -31.55
C GLN A 266 -10.19 0.72 -30.12
N PRO A 267 -11.43 0.23 -29.93
CA PRO A 267 -11.92 -0.18 -28.63
C PRO A 267 -11.01 -1.22 -27.96
N ILE A 268 -10.74 -1.02 -26.70
CA ILE A 268 -9.92 -1.92 -25.90
C ILE A 268 -10.79 -3.12 -25.48
N SER A 269 -10.29 -4.34 -25.72
CA SER A 269 -11.01 -5.56 -25.37
C SER A 269 -11.23 -5.67 -23.85
N GLU A 270 -12.33 -6.30 -23.43
CA GLU A 270 -12.66 -6.48 -22.00
C GLU A 270 -11.52 -7.13 -21.21
N GLU A 271 -10.83 -8.09 -21.82
CA GLU A 271 -9.68 -8.78 -21.22
C GLU A 271 -8.47 -7.85 -20.96
N GLU A 272 -8.35 -6.77 -21.73
CA GLU A 272 -7.25 -5.83 -21.63
C GLU A 272 -7.58 -4.61 -20.75
N GLN A 273 -8.86 -4.28 -20.53
CA GLN A 273 -9.28 -3.07 -19.82
C GLN A 273 -8.71 -2.95 -18.39
N SER A 274 -8.56 -4.06 -17.68
CA SER A 274 -7.89 -4.06 -16.36
C SER A 274 -6.37 -4.00 -16.48
N LYS A 275 -5.81 -4.67 -17.48
CA LYS A 275 -4.37 -4.84 -17.66
C LYS A 275 -3.66 -3.59 -18.16
N ILE A 276 -4.34 -2.72 -18.92
CA ILE A 276 -3.73 -1.49 -19.44
C ILE A 276 -3.26 -0.53 -18.33
N PHE A 277 -3.72 -0.73 -17.11
CA PHE A 277 -3.29 0.01 -15.91
C PHE A 277 -2.18 -0.72 -15.12
N GLU A 278 -1.73 -1.89 -15.59
CA GLU A 278 -0.57 -2.58 -15.02
C GLU A 278 0.75 -1.98 -15.54
N ARG A 279 1.78 -2.07 -14.74
CA ARG A 279 3.12 -1.60 -15.12
C ARG A 279 3.65 -2.38 -16.33
N PHE A 280 4.23 -1.66 -17.30
CA PHE A 280 4.84 -2.22 -18.48
C PHE A 280 3.91 -3.02 -19.40
N TYR A 281 2.61 -3.00 -19.12
CA TYR A 281 1.65 -3.66 -19.98
C TYR A 281 1.48 -2.89 -21.30
N ARG A 282 1.47 -3.62 -22.40
CA ARG A 282 1.20 -3.12 -23.76
C ARG A 282 0.20 -4.05 -24.43
N GLY A 283 -0.92 -3.48 -24.85
CA GLY A 283 -1.97 -4.24 -25.53
C GLY A 283 -1.45 -4.89 -26.84
N LYS A 284 -2.13 -5.96 -27.27
CA LYS A 284 -1.80 -6.73 -28.48
C LYS A 284 -1.71 -5.85 -29.74
N ASN A 285 -2.51 -4.80 -29.78
CA ASN A 285 -2.58 -3.87 -30.90
C ASN A 285 -1.59 -2.70 -30.80
N SER A 286 -0.70 -2.68 -29.80
CA SER A 286 0.26 -1.59 -29.61
C SER A 286 1.38 -1.54 -30.68
N GLY A 287 1.57 -2.63 -31.44
CA GLY A 287 2.42 -2.72 -32.60
C GLY A 287 3.74 -1.95 -32.52
N LYS A 288 3.97 -1.04 -33.51
CA LYS A 288 5.15 -0.17 -33.63
C LYS A 288 5.02 1.14 -32.80
N THR A 289 3.91 1.35 -32.06
CA THR A 289 3.69 2.58 -31.30
C THR A 289 4.71 2.69 -30.16
N GLU A 290 5.37 3.84 -30.06
CA GLU A 290 6.37 4.09 -29.01
C GLU A 290 5.73 4.13 -27.62
N GLY A 291 6.37 3.49 -26.64
CA GLY A 291 5.97 3.53 -25.24
C GLY A 291 6.40 2.29 -24.47
N ILE A 292 6.54 2.45 -23.18
CA ILE A 292 7.01 1.38 -22.25
C ILE A 292 5.85 0.78 -21.44
N GLY A 293 4.62 1.34 -21.53
CA GLY A 293 3.47 0.85 -20.78
C GLY A 293 3.44 1.32 -19.32
N ILE A 294 3.94 2.51 -19.02
CA ILE A 294 3.98 3.07 -17.66
C ILE A 294 2.96 4.20 -17.48
N GLY A 295 2.61 4.93 -18.55
CA GLY A 295 1.84 6.17 -18.44
C GLY A 295 0.48 6.02 -17.77
N LEU A 296 -0.34 5.03 -18.15
CA LEU A 296 -1.65 4.78 -17.54
C LEU A 296 -1.53 4.26 -16.11
N TYR A 297 -0.54 3.43 -15.81
CA TYR A 297 -0.23 3.04 -14.44
C TYR A 297 0.08 4.26 -13.57
N LEU A 298 0.96 5.15 -14.04
CA LEU A 298 1.33 6.38 -13.33
C LEU A 298 0.11 7.30 -13.11
N ALA A 299 -0.72 7.48 -14.13
CA ALA A 299 -1.95 8.25 -14.02
C ALA A 299 -2.89 7.69 -12.95
N ARG A 300 -3.08 6.36 -12.90
CA ARG A 300 -3.89 5.68 -11.89
C ARG A 300 -3.33 5.87 -10.49
N GLU A 301 -2.04 5.68 -10.28
CA GLU A 301 -1.40 5.86 -8.97
C GLU A 301 -1.52 7.30 -8.45
N ILE A 302 -1.36 8.28 -9.33
CA ILE A 302 -1.56 9.70 -9.00
C ILE A 302 -3.02 9.96 -8.58
N ALA A 303 -3.99 9.41 -9.31
CA ALA A 303 -5.39 9.57 -8.99
C ALA A 303 -5.72 8.95 -7.62
N VAL A 304 -5.29 7.72 -7.37
CA VAL A 304 -5.52 7.00 -6.09
C VAL A 304 -4.91 7.75 -4.91
N LYS A 305 -3.68 8.27 -5.06
CA LYS A 305 -3.02 9.05 -3.99
C LYS A 305 -3.73 10.39 -3.69
N GLN A 306 -4.58 10.86 -4.58
CA GLN A 306 -5.43 12.05 -4.38
C GLN A 306 -6.89 11.67 -4.05
N ASN A 307 -7.13 10.46 -3.54
CA ASN A 307 -8.47 9.93 -3.21
C ASN A 307 -9.44 9.91 -4.41
N GLY A 308 -8.89 9.84 -5.61
CA GLY A 308 -9.61 9.71 -6.87
C GLY A 308 -9.46 8.33 -7.49
N TYR A 309 -9.93 8.19 -8.71
CA TYR A 309 -9.79 6.97 -9.50
C TYR A 309 -9.87 7.26 -11.00
N ILE A 310 -9.43 6.31 -11.81
CA ILE A 310 -9.59 6.36 -13.27
C ILE A 310 -10.58 5.29 -13.70
N ASN A 311 -11.46 5.64 -14.63
CA ASN A 311 -12.40 4.74 -15.28
C ASN A 311 -12.18 4.73 -16.79
N LEU A 312 -12.42 3.59 -17.41
CA LEU A 312 -12.41 3.41 -18.86
C LEU A 312 -13.78 2.94 -19.33
N LYS A 313 -14.30 3.59 -20.36
CA LYS A 313 -15.47 3.14 -21.10
C LYS A 313 -15.08 2.99 -22.56
N CYS A 314 -15.27 1.81 -23.13
CA CYS A 314 -15.05 1.54 -24.55
C CYS A 314 -16.39 1.56 -25.28
N GLY A 315 -16.46 2.27 -26.39
CA GLY A 315 -17.59 2.34 -27.29
C GLY A 315 -17.21 1.93 -28.71
N GLU A 316 -18.21 1.79 -29.58
CA GLU A 316 -17.96 1.40 -30.98
C GLU A 316 -17.03 2.36 -31.73
N ASN A 317 -16.99 3.63 -31.34
CA ASN A 317 -16.27 4.70 -32.04
C ASN A 317 -15.06 5.24 -31.26
N GLY A 318 -14.55 4.52 -30.26
CA GLY A 318 -13.41 4.95 -29.48
C GLY A 318 -13.52 4.64 -28.00
N ASN A 319 -12.58 5.19 -27.21
CA ASN A 319 -12.51 4.98 -25.77
C ASN A 319 -12.68 6.30 -25.03
N THR A 320 -13.22 6.23 -23.84
CA THR A 320 -13.31 7.36 -22.90
C THR A 320 -12.56 7.01 -21.63
N PHE A 321 -11.45 7.69 -21.42
CA PHE A 321 -10.70 7.66 -20.17
C PHE A 321 -11.16 8.80 -19.28
N SER A 322 -11.65 8.50 -18.10
CA SER A 322 -12.14 9.50 -17.14
C SER A 322 -11.30 9.45 -15.85
N ILE A 323 -10.69 10.55 -15.47
CA ILE A 323 -10.08 10.71 -14.16
C ILE A 323 -11.06 11.45 -13.24
N TYR A 324 -11.33 10.86 -12.08
CA TYR A 324 -12.20 11.41 -11.05
C TYR A 324 -11.36 11.91 -9.89
N ILE A 325 -11.56 13.15 -9.48
CA ILE A 325 -10.86 13.80 -8.37
C ILE A 325 -11.91 14.19 -7.33
N PHE A 326 -11.65 13.89 -6.07
CA PHE A 326 -12.59 14.14 -4.99
C PHE A 326 -12.71 15.64 -4.68
N ASN A 327 -13.92 16.17 -4.61
CA ASN A 327 -14.21 17.57 -4.31
C ASN A 327 -14.11 17.83 -2.80
N THR A 328 -12.91 17.95 -2.25
CA THR A 328 -12.74 18.39 -0.86
C THR A 328 -12.68 19.91 -0.79
N ASN A 329 -13.54 20.50 0.03
CA ASN A 329 -13.47 21.93 0.38
C ASN A 329 -12.46 22.19 1.51
N LYS A 330 -11.63 21.24 1.89
CA LYS A 330 -10.63 21.39 2.96
C LYS A 330 -9.30 20.79 2.52
N THR A 331 -8.23 21.55 2.74
CA THR A 331 -6.86 21.03 2.80
C THR A 331 -6.81 20.01 3.93
N ILE A 332 -6.49 18.75 3.61
CA ILE A 332 -6.32 17.67 4.59
C ILE A 332 -4.93 17.80 5.22
#